data_38675b2798f52ea75c032e94a5895c0a
#
_entry.id   38675b2798f52ea75c032e94a5895c0a
#
_cell.length_a   1.000
_cell.length_b   1.000
_cell.length_c   1.000
_cell.angle_alpha   90.00
_cell.angle_beta   90.00
_cell.angle_gamma   90.00
#
_symmetry.space_group_name_H-M   'P 1'
#
loop_
_entity.id
_entity.type
_entity.pdbx_description
1 polymer ?
#
loop_
_entity_poly.entity_id
_entity_poly.type
_entity_poly.pdbx_seq_one_letter_code
_entity_poly.pdbx_strand_id
1 'polypeptide(L)'
;METLKIIIPTDFSVQAEFAYLMVQRLEEKTAIDIHFLHVLNVPDTVTLDSAGNIQTCGEIDVNYVTKQKDIAERKLANLKVLYGDHINTHLVLGKTTDAILKFTESNHFDLIVMGTKGASGLKEKLSGSETQIIARKSKTPLLSLMCDRSDLQIRNILLVHNFSQPAKENLVLMQKLIKAFDPKMHLLQITSGSVDAEKAKVEAQMIQFAELNGISNFQCHLINDKDVENGVVHFNQMINMDIVCIGTHGKGGLFHQSATEKLINHLFKPIISFHLNN
;
A
#
# COMPACT_ATOMS: atom_id res chain seq x y z
N MET A 1 -20.44 -11.72 -2.74
CA MET A 1 -19.00 -11.39 -2.96
C MET A 1 -18.44 -10.88 -1.66
N GLU A 2 -17.23 -11.27 -1.31
CA GLU A 2 -16.54 -10.72 -0.13
C GLU A 2 -16.16 -9.27 -0.39
N THR A 3 -16.61 -8.36 0.48
CA THR A 3 -16.33 -6.92 0.35
C THR A 3 -14.88 -6.65 0.80
N LEU A 4 -14.15 -5.84 0.04
CA LEU A 4 -12.84 -5.32 0.46
C LEU A 4 -13.02 -4.10 1.35
N LYS A 5 -12.47 -4.14 2.57
CA LYS A 5 -12.47 -2.99 3.47
C LYS A 5 -11.19 -2.18 3.29
N ILE A 6 -11.30 -1.01 2.69
CA ILE A 6 -10.16 -0.18 2.29
C ILE A 6 -10.09 1.10 3.10
N ILE A 7 -8.88 1.46 3.58
CA ILE A 7 -8.62 2.73 4.24
C ILE A 7 -7.73 3.62 3.37
N ILE A 8 -8.12 4.88 3.26
CA ILE A 8 -7.40 5.94 2.54
C ILE A 8 -7.00 7.01 3.56
N PRO A 9 -5.78 6.96 4.12
CA PRO A 9 -5.25 8.07 4.88
C PRO A 9 -5.20 9.34 4.02
N THR A 10 -5.74 10.45 4.52
CA THR A 10 -5.85 11.70 3.76
C THR A 10 -5.31 12.90 4.51
N ASP A 11 -4.48 13.69 3.84
CA ASP A 11 -4.09 15.04 4.20
C ASP A 11 -4.89 16.09 3.38
N PHE A 12 -5.89 15.63 2.63
CA PHE A 12 -6.69 16.40 1.68
C PHE A 12 -5.88 16.94 0.50
N SER A 13 -4.75 16.34 0.19
CA SER A 13 -3.94 16.68 -0.99
C SER A 13 -4.46 15.99 -2.24
N VAL A 14 -3.99 16.45 -3.40
CA VAL A 14 -4.26 15.81 -4.71
C VAL A 14 -3.76 14.36 -4.74
N GLN A 15 -2.68 14.06 -4.02
CA GLN A 15 -2.15 12.68 -3.94
C GLN A 15 -3.11 11.75 -3.17
N ALA A 16 -3.77 12.25 -2.12
CA ALA A 16 -4.81 11.50 -1.43
C ALA A 16 -6.05 11.31 -2.33
N GLU A 17 -6.36 12.27 -3.21
CA GLU A 17 -7.39 12.12 -4.25
C GLU A 17 -7.03 11.02 -5.24
N PHE A 18 -5.78 10.94 -5.71
CA PHE A 18 -5.33 9.85 -6.58
C PHE A 18 -5.52 8.47 -5.93
N ALA A 19 -5.32 8.37 -4.60
CA ALA A 19 -5.59 7.15 -3.86
C ALA A 19 -7.07 6.76 -3.95
N TYR A 20 -7.99 7.71 -3.82
CA TYR A 20 -9.43 7.47 -3.97
C TYR A 20 -9.81 7.07 -5.40
N LEU A 21 -9.30 7.76 -6.41
CA LEU A 21 -9.55 7.42 -7.82
C LEU A 21 -9.08 5.99 -8.16
N MET A 22 -7.94 5.57 -7.57
CA MET A 22 -7.48 4.18 -7.70
C MET A 22 -8.43 3.19 -7.03
N VAL A 23 -9.00 3.53 -5.86
CA VAL A 23 -9.99 2.68 -5.17
C VAL A 23 -11.27 2.58 -5.99
N GLN A 24 -11.77 3.66 -6.57
CA GLN A 24 -12.91 3.63 -7.49
C GLN A 24 -12.64 2.70 -8.69
N ARG A 25 -11.41 2.68 -9.19
CA ARG A 25 -11.03 1.76 -10.27
C ARG A 25 -11.11 0.28 -9.84
N LEU A 26 -10.75 -0.02 -8.60
CA LEU A 26 -10.92 -1.37 -8.03
C LEU A 26 -12.41 -1.70 -7.83
N GLU A 27 -13.23 -0.72 -7.44
CA GLU A 27 -14.66 -0.87 -7.15
C GLU A 27 -15.47 -1.30 -8.39
N GLU A 28 -15.01 -0.99 -9.60
CA GLU A 28 -15.66 -1.44 -10.84
C GLU A 28 -15.80 -2.96 -10.95
N LYS A 29 -14.96 -3.72 -10.25
CA LYS A 29 -14.90 -5.20 -10.33
C LYS A 29 -15.12 -5.91 -9.01
N THR A 30 -15.11 -5.22 -7.88
CA THR A 30 -15.29 -5.82 -6.56
C THR A 30 -16.02 -4.86 -5.62
N ALA A 31 -16.84 -5.38 -4.71
CA ALA A 31 -17.47 -4.55 -3.69
C ALA A 31 -16.42 -4.00 -2.72
N ILE A 32 -16.47 -2.70 -2.42
CA ILE A 32 -15.51 -2.03 -1.53
C ILE A 32 -16.26 -1.25 -0.45
N ASP A 33 -15.79 -1.38 0.79
CA ASP A 33 -16.15 -0.53 1.93
C ASP A 33 -15.05 0.52 2.10
N ILE A 34 -15.33 1.75 1.71
CA ILE A 34 -14.35 2.84 1.60
C ILE A 34 -14.35 3.68 2.86
N HIS A 35 -13.15 3.81 3.48
CA HIS A 35 -12.93 4.62 4.66
C HIS A 35 -11.83 5.65 4.44
N PHE A 36 -12.12 6.92 4.66
CA PHE A 36 -11.12 7.98 4.75
C PHE A 36 -10.70 8.19 6.20
N LEU A 37 -9.41 8.30 6.43
CA LEU A 37 -8.83 8.59 7.74
C LEU A 37 -8.00 9.86 7.67
N HIS A 38 -8.40 10.89 8.42
CA HIS A 38 -7.53 12.04 8.69
C HIS A 38 -6.96 11.93 10.10
N VAL A 39 -5.66 12.14 10.22
CA VAL A 39 -4.97 12.18 11.51
C VAL A 39 -4.61 13.63 11.80
N LEU A 40 -5.19 14.18 12.85
CA LEU A 40 -4.75 15.47 13.39
C LEU A 40 -3.48 15.24 14.21
N ASN A 41 -2.35 15.67 13.66
CA ASN A 41 -1.05 15.47 14.28
C ASN A 41 -0.92 16.33 15.55
N VAL A 42 -0.93 15.68 16.69
CA VAL A 42 -0.83 16.29 18.01
C VAL A 42 0.09 15.45 18.91
N PRO A 43 0.73 16.05 19.93
CA PRO A 43 1.49 15.29 20.92
C PRO A 43 0.62 14.28 21.68
N ASP A 44 1.25 13.23 22.21
CA ASP A 44 0.58 12.17 22.96
C ASP A 44 -0.12 12.67 24.26
N THR A 45 0.18 13.91 24.68
CA THR A 45 -0.47 14.59 25.81
C THR A 45 -1.87 15.12 25.51
N VAL A 46 -2.26 15.13 24.23
CA VAL A 46 -3.57 15.57 23.76
C VAL A 46 -4.48 14.39 23.54
N THR A 47 -5.65 14.40 24.14
CA THR A 47 -6.68 13.35 24.02
C THR A 47 -8.06 13.96 23.80
N LEU A 48 -9.04 13.13 23.48
CA LEU A 48 -10.45 13.50 23.49
C LEU A 48 -11.13 12.89 24.70
N ASP A 49 -12.01 13.66 25.35
CA ASP A 49 -12.93 13.10 26.33
C ASP A 49 -14.10 12.35 25.66
N SER A 50 -14.97 11.75 26.45
CA SER A 50 -16.15 11.02 25.98
C SER A 50 -17.16 11.89 25.19
N ALA A 51 -17.10 13.20 25.35
CA ALA A 51 -17.93 14.18 24.63
C ALA A 51 -17.24 14.71 23.36
N GLY A 52 -15.98 14.27 23.08
CA GLY A 52 -15.19 14.72 21.93
C GLY A 52 -14.47 16.06 22.12
N ASN A 53 -14.37 16.57 23.35
CA ASN A 53 -13.62 17.78 23.65
C ASN A 53 -12.13 17.48 23.81
N ILE A 54 -11.31 18.45 23.43
CA ILE A 54 -9.85 18.36 23.57
C ILE A 54 -9.47 18.46 25.04
N GLN A 55 -8.70 17.50 25.52
CA GLN A 55 -8.02 17.52 26.81
C GLN A 55 -6.52 17.42 26.62
N THR A 56 -5.77 18.13 27.49
CA THR A 56 -4.31 18.07 27.48
C THR A 56 -3.77 18.16 28.90
N CYS A 57 -2.68 17.43 29.16
CA CYS A 57 -1.89 17.57 30.38
C CYS A 57 -0.58 18.36 30.15
N GLY A 58 -0.43 19.04 29.01
CA GLY A 58 0.73 19.85 28.65
C GLY A 58 0.38 21.30 28.29
N GLU A 59 1.41 22.13 28.08
CA GLU A 59 1.27 23.50 27.62
C GLU A 59 0.93 23.56 26.12
N ILE A 60 -0.33 23.28 25.77
CA ILE A 60 -0.82 23.34 24.40
C ILE A 60 -2.00 24.28 24.33
N ASP A 61 -2.04 25.09 23.30
CA ASP A 61 -3.20 25.93 23.01
C ASP A 61 -4.39 25.07 22.57
N VAL A 62 -5.26 24.76 23.54
CA VAL A 62 -6.49 23.97 23.33
C VAL A 62 -7.38 24.62 22.26
N ASN A 63 -7.47 25.95 22.22
CA ASN A 63 -8.29 26.67 21.23
C ASN A 63 -7.74 26.46 19.82
N TYR A 64 -6.42 26.45 19.66
CA TYR A 64 -5.79 26.18 18.38
C TYR A 64 -6.11 24.75 17.92
N VAL A 65 -5.91 23.75 18.77
CA VAL A 65 -6.18 22.34 18.43
C VAL A 65 -7.67 22.12 18.12
N THR A 66 -8.57 22.74 18.88
CA THR A 66 -10.02 22.69 18.63
C THR A 66 -10.36 23.26 17.25
N LYS A 67 -9.79 24.42 16.89
CA LYS A 67 -10.00 24.98 15.54
C LYS A 67 -9.48 24.07 14.43
N GLN A 68 -8.32 23.42 14.62
CA GLN A 68 -7.79 22.46 13.63
C GLN A 68 -8.70 21.23 13.50
N LYS A 69 -9.23 20.73 14.62
CA LYS A 69 -10.23 19.66 14.64
C LYS A 69 -11.48 20.05 13.85
N ASP A 70 -12.07 21.21 14.11
CA ASP A 70 -13.26 21.70 13.40
C ASP A 70 -13.01 21.84 11.87
N ILE A 71 -11.83 22.32 11.50
CA ILE A 71 -11.42 22.41 10.07
C ILE A 71 -11.35 21.01 9.46
N ALA A 72 -10.73 20.06 10.15
CA ALA A 72 -10.59 18.69 9.67
C ALA A 72 -11.95 18.00 9.51
N GLU A 73 -12.86 18.17 10.49
CA GLU A 73 -14.22 17.63 10.46
C GLU A 73 -15.02 18.18 9.27
N ARG A 74 -14.94 19.49 9.00
CA ARG A 74 -15.57 20.12 7.82
C ARG A 74 -15.00 19.56 6.51
N LYS A 75 -13.68 19.37 6.42
CA LYS A 75 -13.05 18.79 5.24
C LYS A 75 -13.50 17.34 5.02
N LEU A 76 -13.57 16.54 6.08
CA LEU A 76 -14.08 15.17 6.01
C LEU A 76 -15.57 15.14 5.62
N ALA A 77 -16.39 16.04 6.13
CA ALA A 77 -17.79 16.18 5.71
C ALA A 77 -17.89 16.53 4.22
N ASN A 78 -17.00 17.41 3.72
CA ASN A 78 -16.95 17.76 2.30
C ASN A 78 -16.60 16.56 1.40
N LEU A 79 -15.80 15.59 1.87
CA LEU A 79 -15.54 14.36 1.09
C LEU A 79 -16.84 13.58 0.85
N LYS A 80 -17.75 13.52 1.83
CA LYS A 80 -19.06 12.89 1.65
C LYS A 80 -19.92 13.63 0.62
N VAL A 81 -19.85 14.96 0.61
CA VAL A 81 -20.56 15.77 -0.40
C VAL A 81 -20.00 15.51 -1.80
N LEU A 82 -18.66 15.34 -1.93
CA LEU A 82 -17.99 15.14 -3.22
C LEU A 82 -18.14 13.70 -3.74
N TYR A 83 -18.01 12.72 -2.86
CA TYR A 83 -17.89 11.31 -3.25
C TYR A 83 -19.13 10.48 -2.92
N GLY A 84 -20.09 11.02 -2.15
CA GLY A 84 -21.34 10.35 -1.77
C GLY A 84 -21.33 9.79 -0.34
N ASP A 85 -22.53 9.42 0.13
CA ASP A 85 -22.74 8.92 1.50
C ASP A 85 -22.23 7.49 1.74
N HIS A 86 -21.84 6.79 0.67
CA HIS A 86 -21.30 5.42 0.75
C HIS A 86 -19.89 5.35 1.36
N ILE A 87 -19.18 6.48 1.44
CA ILE A 87 -17.88 6.53 2.09
C ILE A 87 -18.00 6.76 3.60
N ASN A 88 -17.09 6.15 4.36
CA ASN A 88 -16.91 6.38 5.79
C ASN A 88 -15.77 7.36 6.03
N THR A 89 -15.92 8.23 7.03
CA THR A 89 -14.88 9.22 7.37
C THR A 89 -14.52 9.15 8.83
N HIS A 90 -13.22 9.21 9.13
CA HIS A 90 -12.68 9.11 10.48
C HIS A 90 -11.69 10.23 10.76
N LEU A 91 -11.77 10.80 11.95
CA LEU A 91 -10.79 11.74 12.50
C LEU A 91 -10.15 11.11 13.74
N VAL A 92 -8.83 11.03 13.76
CA VAL A 92 -8.05 10.51 14.88
C VAL A 92 -6.99 11.51 15.27
N LEU A 93 -6.69 11.61 16.57
CA LEU A 93 -5.63 12.44 17.13
C LEU A 93 -4.39 11.59 17.40
N GLY A 94 -3.19 12.15 17.16
CA GLY A 94 -1.93 11.49 17.49
C GLY A 94 -0.86 11.70 16.45
N LYS A 95 0.25 11.00 16.59
CA LYS A 95 1.32 10.96 15.57
C LYS A 95 0.83 10.24 14.32
N THR A 96 0.92 10.89 13.18
CA THR A 96 0.27 10.45 11.93
C THR A 96 0.50 8.96 11.62
N THR A 97 1.75 8.53 11.54
CA THR A 97 2.08 7.15 11.17
C THR A 97 1.58 6.13 12.20
N ASP A 98 1.79 6.41 13.49
CA ASP A 98 1.42 5.49 14.57
C ASP A 98 -0.11 5.39 14.68
N ALA A 99 -0.82 6.52 14.51
CA ALA A 99 -2.28 6.57 14.51
C ALA A 99 -2.87 5.78 13.32
N ILE A 100 -2.31 5.92 12.11
CA ILE A 100 -2.74 5.16 10.94
C ILE A 100 -2.57 3.65 11.19
N LEU A 101 -1.39 3.22 11.62
CA LEU A 101 -1.08 1.81 11.87
C LEU A 101 -2.03 1.21 12.93
N LYS A 102 -2.18 1.90 14.06
CA LYS A 102 -3.06 1.46 15.15
C LYS A 102 -4.53 1.38 14.70
N PHE A 103 -5.02 2.41 14.01
CA PHE A 103 -6.41 2.45 13.52
C PHE A 103 -6.67 1.33 12.53
N THR A 104 -5.75 1.12 11.61
CA THR A 104 -5.85 0.08 10.56
C THR A 104 -5.88 -1.32 11.17
N GLU A 105 -4.96 -1.62 12.10
CA GLU A 105 -4.89 -2.92 12.76
C GLU A 105 -6.12 -3.19 13.64
N SER A 106 -6.56 -2.19 14.43
CA SER A 106 -7.72 -2.32 15.34
C SER A 106 -9.05 -2.50 14.61
N ASN A 107 -9.17 -2.06 13.37
CA ASN A 107 -10.40 -2.13 12.58
C ASN A 107 -10.37 -3.15 11.44
N HIS A 108 -9.30 -3.96 11.35
CA HIS A 108 -9.16 -5.08 10.39
C HIS A 108 -9.41 -4.69 8.93
N PHE A 109 -8.67 -3.70 8.44
CA PHE A 109 -8.71 -3.32 7.03
C PHE A 109 -7.94 -4.33 6.17
N ASP A 110 -8.43 -4.58 4.95
CA ASP A 110 -7.80 -5.47 3.97
C ASP A 110 -6.68 -4.78 3.21
N LEU A 111 -6.77 -3.44 3.04
CA LEU A 111 -5.83 -2.66 2.23
C LEU A 111 -5.77 -1.21 2.71
N ILE A 112 -4.55 -0.67 2.80
CA ILE A 112 -4.28 0.75 2.90
C ILE A 112 -3.97 1.27 1.49
N VAL A 113 -4.55 2.40 1.09
CA VAL A 113 -4.23 3.04 -0.19
C VAL A 113 -3.73 4.46 0.06
N MET A 114 -2.52 4.78 -0.42
CA MET A 114 -1.89 6.09 -0.16
C MET A 114 -1.22 6.67 -1.40
N GLY A 115 -1.36 7.96 -1.59
CA GLY A 115 -0.47 8.73 -2.45
C GLY A 115 0.92 8.91 -1.81
N THR A 116 1.98 8.94 -2.62
CA THR A 116 3.37 8.99 -2.12
C THR A 116 3.97 10.37 -1.99
N LYS A 117 3.35 11.41 -2.53
CA LYS A 117 3.82 12.81 -2.49
C LYS A 117 2.70 13.71 -2.04
N GLY A 118 2.48 13.85 -0.74
CA GLY A 118 1.51 14.81 -0.18
C GLY A 118 1.92 16.27 -0.40
N ALA A 119 1.00 17.20 -0.15
CA ALA A 119 1.19 18.65 -0.35
C ALA A 119 2.40 19.23 0.41
N SER A 120 2.83 18.61 1.51
CA SER A 120 4.00 18.95 2.31
C SER A 120 5.33 18.44 1.74
N GLY A 121 5.29 17.56 0.74
CA GLY A 121 6.43 16.77 0.26
C GLY A 121 7.58 17.51 -0.41
N LEU A 122 7.54 18.82 -0.56
CA LEU A 122 8.63 19.62 -1.15
C LEU A 122 9.71 20.07 -0.15
N LYS A 123 9.51 19.92 1.16
CA LYS A 123 10.44 20.44 2.19
C LYS A 123 11.09 19.39 3.10
N GLU A 124 10.60 18.16 3.16
CA GLU A 124 11.17 17.15 4.04
C GLU A 124 12.14 16.22 3.30
N LYS A 125 13.37 16.63 3.24
CA LYS A 125 14.53 15.82 2.79
C LYS A 125 15.01 14.83 3.87
N LEU A 126 14.26 14.59 4.93
CA LEU A 126 14.75 13.82 6.07
C LEU A 126 13.77 12.68 6.46
N SER A 127 14.30 11.48 6.43
CA SER A 127 13.74 10.23 6.95
C SER A 127 12.40 9.78 6.36
N GLY A 128 12.44 8.96 5.33
CA GLY A 128 11.37 8.08 4.84
C GLY A 128 9.96 8.69 4.87
N SER A 129 9.34 8.91 3.73
CA SER A 129 7.97 9.42 3.68
C SER A 129 7.06 8.56 4.59
N GLU A 130 5.95 9.13 5.10
CA GLU A 130 4.97 8.39 5.91
C GLU A 130 4.56 7.07 5.22
N THR A 131 4.39 7.11 3.90
CA THR A 131 4.10 5.92 3.08
C THR A 131 5.17 4.84 3.19
N GLN A 132 6.46 5.20 3.20
CA GLN A 132 7.56 4.24 3.38
C GLN A 132 7.56 3.62 4.78
N ILE A 133 7.31 4.44 5.82
CA ILE A 133 7.23 3.95 7.21
C ILE A 133 6.05 2.98 7.34
N ILE A 134 4.91 3.30 6.75
CA ILE A 134 3.72 2.44 6.75
C ILE A 134 4.01 1.15 5.97
N ALA A 135 4.61 1.22 4.77
CA ALA A 135 5.02 0.05 4.00
C ALA A 135 5.92 -0.92 4.79
N ARG A 136 6.78 -0.37 5.65
CA ARG A 136 7.70 -1.13 6.50
C ARG A 136 7.03 -1.74 7.72
N LYS A 137 6.10 -1.02 8.36
CA LYS A 137 5.56 -1.38 9.68
C LYS A 137 4.17 -2.02 9.63
N SER A 138 3.40 -1.77 8.57
CA SER A 138 2.03 -2.25 8.50
C SER A 138 1.95 -3.74 8.23
N LYS A 139 1.14 -4.45 9.00
CA LYS A 139 0.73 -5.83 8.70
C LYS A 139 -0.34 -5.90 7.61
N THR A 140 -1.11 -4.83 7.44
CA THR A 140 -2.07 -4.69 6.34
C THR A 140 -1.33 -4.31 5.07
N PRO A 141 -1.60 -4.94 3.94
CA PRO A 141 -1.03 -4.55 2.65
C PRO A 141 -1.22 -3.07 2.36
N LEU A 142 -0.23 -2.45 1.74
CA LEU A 142 -0.26 -1.06 1.32
C LEU A 142 -0.15 -0.96 -0.19
N LEU A 143 -1.14 -0.34 -0.83
CA LEU A 143 -1.06 0.11 -2.22
C LEU A 143 -0.64 1.58 -2.22
N SER A 144 0.49 1.86 -2.84
CA SER A 144 1.04 3.21 -2.98
C SER A 144 1.09 3.63 -4.45
N LEU A 145 0.84 4.91 -4.73
CA LEU A 145 0.88 5.47 -6.08
C LEU A 145 1.35 6.92 -6.08
N MET A 146 2.06 7.31 -7.16
CA MET A 146 2.66 8.66 -7.31
C MET A 146 1.80 9.60 -8.15
N CYS A 147 0.88 9.09 -8.94
CA CYS A 147 0.07 9.87 -9.89
C CYS A 147 -1.30 9.23 -10.08
N ASP A 148 -2.19 9.96 -10.71
CA ASP A 148 -3.50 9.46 -11.11
C ASP A 148 -3.37 8.19 -11.96
N ARG A 149 -4.16 7.19 -11.61
CA ARG A 149 -4.28 5.88 -12.27
C ARG A 149 -5.74 5.47 -12.45
N SER A 150 -6.63 6.42 -12.51
CA SER A 150 -8.08 6.17 -12.72
C SER A 150 -8.38 5.47 -14.06
N ASP A 151 -7.48 5.61 -15.04
CA ASP A 151 -7.57 4.95 -16.36
C ASP A 151 -6.92 3.57 -16.41
N LEU A 152 -6.34 3.09 -15.30
CA LEU A 152 -5.58 1.85 -15.25
C LEU A 152 -6.44 0.64 -15.59
N GLN A 153 -5.98 -0.17 -16.53
CA GLN A 153 -6.53 -1.49 -16.82
C GLN A 153 -5.62 -2.55 -16.21
N ILE A 154 -6.11 -3.25 -15.20
CA ILE A 154 -5.33 -4.26 -14.48
C ILE A 154 -5.35 -5.56 -15.28
N ARG A 155 -4.36 -5.73 -16.16
CA ARG A 155 -4.16 -6.90 -17.03
C ARG A 155 -2.92 -7.71 -16.67
N ASN A 156 -1.87 -7.02 -16.18
CA ASN A 156 -0.59 -7.61 -15.84
C ASN A 156 -0.17 -7.20 -14.44
N ILE A 157 -0.01 -8.17 -13.55
CA ILE A 157 0.46 -7.96 -12.18
C ILE A 157 1.82 -8.62 -12.02
N LEU A 158 2.82 -7.87 -11.60
CA LEU A 158 4.14 -8.37 -11.26
C LEU A 158 4.17 -8.77 -9.79
N LEU A 159 4.58 -9.99 -9.49
CA LEU A 159 4.92 -10.45 -8.14
C LEU A 159 6.42 -10.67 -8.05
N VAL A 160 7.09 -9.80 -7.30
CA VAL A 160 8.53 -9.88 -7.01
C VAL A 160 8.74 -10.65 -5.71
N HIS A 161 9.38 -11.81 -5.80
CA HIS A 161 9.57 -12.68 -4.65
C HIS A 161 10.86 -13.51 -4.79
N ASN A 162 11.39 -13.97 -3.65
CA ASN A 162 12.41 -15.00 -3.65
C ASN A 162 11.72 -16.36 -3.47
N PHE A 163 11.62 -17.11 -4.54
CA PHE A 163 10.92 -18.39 -4.58
C PHE A 163 11.73 -19.57 -4.03
N SER A 164 12.86 -19.33 -3.37
CA SER A 164 13.79 -20.39 -2.89
C SER A 164 13.17 -21.41 -1.94
N GLN A 165 12.12 -21.02 -1.21
CA GLN A 165 11.35 -21.88 -0.32
C GLN A 165 9.86 -21.66 -0.59
N PRO A 166 9.27 -22.32 -1.63
CA PRO A 166 7.86 -22.17 -1.96
C PRO A 166 6.98 -22.58 -0.78
N ALA A 167 6.11 -21.68 -0.36
CA ALA A 167 5.18 -21.89 0.75
C ALA A 167 3.82 -21.29 0.41
N LYS A 168 2.81 -21.68 1.19
CA LYS A 168 1.52 -21.00 1.15
C LYS A 168 1.64 -19.68 1.91
N GLU A 169 1.52 -18.59 1.19
CA GLU A 169 1.63 -17.24 1.73
C GLU A 169 0.24 -16.65 2.05
N ASN A 170 0.22 -15.59 2.87
CA ASN A 170 -1.01 -14.82 3.09
C ASN A 170 -1.24 -13.85 1.92
N LEU A 171 -1.74 -14.37 0.82
CA LEU A 171 -2.03 -13.62 -0.41
C LEU A 171 -3.52 -13.33 -0.59
N VAL A 172 -4.29 -13.15 0.50
CA VAL A 172 -5.75 -12.94 0.44
C VAL A 172 -6.11 -11.77 -0.47
N LEU A 173 -5.43 -10.62 -0.32
CA LEU A 173 -5.64 -9.48 -1.22
C LEU A 173 -5.33 -9.83 -2.68
N MET A 174 -4.20 -10.51 -2.93
CA MET A 174 -3.81 -10.92 -4.29
C MET A 174 -4.85 -11.85 -4.91
N GLN A 175 -5.35 -12.84 -4.15
CA GLN A 175 -6.41 -13.75 -4.61
C GLN A 175 -7.71 -13.00 -4.92
N LYS A 176 -8.09 -11.99 -4.11
CA LYS A 176 -9.23 -11.12 -4.40
C LYS A 176 -9.02 -10.34 -5.70
N LEU A 177 -7.82 -9.78 -5.94
CA LEU A 177 -7.49 -9.08 -7.18
C LEU A 177 -7.47 -10.01 -8.40
N ILE A 178 -6.89 -11.20 -8.27
CA ILE A 178 -6.91 -12.22 -9.34
C ILE A 178 -8.34 -12.59 -9.71
N LYS A 179 -9.20 -12.85 -8.72
CA LYS A 179 -10.61 -13.20 -8.95
C LYS A 179 -11.40 -12.08 -9.59
N ALA A 180 -11.12 -10.81 -9.24
CA ALA A 180 -11.84 -9.65 -9.73
C ALA A 180 -11.43 -9.25 -11.15
N PHE A 181 -10.15 -9.31 -11.48
CA PHE A 181 -9.58 -8.75 -12.71
C PHE A 181 -9.07 -9.78 -13.70
N ASP A 182 -8.91 -11.04 -13.28
CA ASP A 182 -8.30 -12.14 -14.06
C ASP A 182 -6.98 -11.72 -14.78
N PRO A 183 -6.05 -11.09 -14.06
CA PRO A 183 -4.83 -10.59 -14.67
C PRO A 183 -3.88 -11.72 -15.01
N LYS A 184 -2.98 -11.50 -15.96
CA LYS A 184 -1.79 -12.33 -16.11
C LYS A 184 -0.81 -12.00 -15.00
N MET A 185 -0.44 -13.02 -14.22
CA MET A 185 0.56 -12.89 -13.16
C MET A 185 1.96 -13.09 -13.74
N HIS A 186 2.88 -12.18 -13.42
CA HIS A 186 4.30 -12.31 -13.76
C HIS A 186 5.07 -12.56 -12.47
N LEU A 187 5.59 -13.78 -12.30
CA LEU A 187 6.42 -14.15 -11.14
C LEU A 187 7.87 -13.83 -11.46
N LEU A 188 8.47 -12.90 -10.75
CA LEU A 188 9.82 -12.41 -11.00
C LEU A 188 10.74 -12.69 -9.83
N GLN A 189 11.83 -13.39 -10.09
CA GLN A 189 12.99 -13.45 -9.20
C GLN A 189 14.16 -12.73 -9.85
N ILE A 190 14.87 -11.95 -9.05
CA ILE A 190 16.07 -11.22 -9.46
C ILE A 190 17.26 -11.92 -8.79
N THR A 191 18.27 -12.28 -9.56
CA THR A 191 19.49 -12.91 -9.09
C THR A 191 20.71 -12.07 -9.44
N SER A 192 21.76 -12.18 -8.65
CA SER A 192 23.10 -11.69 -8.99
C SER A 192 23.98 -12.77 -9.61
N GLY A 193 23.47 -14.02 -9.72
CA GLY A 193 24.15 -15.18 -10.26
C GLY A 193 23.90 -15.41 -11.74
N SER A 194 24.35 -16.58 -12.25
CA SER A 194 24.10 -16.99 -13.63
C SER A 194 22.65 -17.44 -13.81
N VAL A 195 21.91 -16.75 -14.68
CA VAL A 195 20.51 -17.10 -15.02
C VAL A 195 20.42 -18.52 -15.55
N ASP A 196 21.31 -18.90 -16.49
CA ASP A 196 21.26 -20.22 -17.15
C ASP A 196 21.46 -21.37 -16.16
N ALA A 197 22.33 -21.19 -15.16
CA ALA A 197 22.62 -22.23 -14.15
C ALA A 197 21.45 -22.42 -13.15
N GLU A 198 20.67 -21.38 -12.89
CA GLU A 198 19.61 -21.38 -11.87
C GLU A 198 18.21 -21.55 -12.46
N LYS A 199 18.04 -21.31 -13.77
CA LYS A 199 16.73 -21.16 -14.43
C LYS A 199 15.78 -22.32 -14.17
N ALA A 200 16.18 -23.54 -14.47
CA ALA A 200 15.30 -24.71 -14.33
C ALA A 200 14.86 -24.93 -12.88
N LYS A 201 15.77 -24.70 -11.91
CA LYS A 201 15.46 -24.82 -10.48
C LYS A 201 14.47 -23.75 -10.03
N VAL A 202 14.72 -22.49 -10.40
CA VAL A 202 13.88 -21.36 -9.99
C VAL A 202 12.50 -21.44 -10.65
N GLU A 203 12.42 -21.82 -11.94
CA GLU A 203 11.13 -22.04 -12.61
C GLU A 203 10.30 -23.12 -11.89
N ALA A 204 10.91 -24.24 -11.51
CA ALA A 204 10.21 -25.29 -10.75
C ALA A 204 9.68 -24.77 -9.40
N GLN A 205 10.46 -23.94 -8.70
CA GLN A 205 10.06 -23.33 -7.44
C GLN A 205 8.92 -22.32 -7.63
N MET A 206 8.94 -21.52 -8.71
CA MET A 206 7.86 -20.58 -9.05
C MET A 206 6.56 -21.33 -9.38
N ILE A 207 6.63 -22.43 -10.13
CA ILE A 207 5.47 -23.28 -10.45
C ILE A 207 4.88 -23.84 -9.17
N GLN A 208 5.71 -24.41 -8.29
CA GLN A 208 5.26 -24.93 -7.00
C GLN A 208 4.63 -23.83 -6.13
N PHE A 209 5.21 -22.64 -6.11
CA PHE A 209 4.64 -21.49 -5.39
C PHE A 209 3.27 -21.10 -5.96
N ALA A 210 3.13 -21.04 -7.28
CA ALA A 210 1.87 -20.72 -7.93
C ALA A 210 0.77 -21.73 -7.58
N GLU A 211 1.09 -23.03 -7.63
CA GLU A 211 0.17 -24.10 -7.27
C GLU A 211 -0.30 -24.01 -5.80
N LEU A 212 0.65 -23.82 -4.86
CA LEU A 212 0.34 -23.70 -3.43
C LEU A 212 -0.54 -22.48 -3.11
N ASN A 213 -0.45 -21.43 -3.93
CA ASN A 213 -1.14 -20.16 -3.74
C ASN A 213 -2.32 -19.95 -4.69
N GLY A 214 -2.70 -20.97 -5.49
CA GLY A 214 -3.87 -20.93 -6.37
C GLY A 214 -3.76 -19.91 -7.51
N ILE A 215 -2.54 -19.66 -8.00
CA ILE A 215 -2.28 -18.78 -9.14
C ILE A 215 -2.22 -19.65 -10.41
N SER A 216 -3.21 -19.53 -11.29
CA SER A 216 -3.33 -20.37 -12.49
C SER A 216 -2.83 -19.72 -13.77
N ASN A 217 -3.04 -18.39 -13.93
CA ASN A 217 -2.63 -17.63 -15.11
C ASN A 217 -1.33 -16.88 -14.83
N PHE A 218 -0.18 -17.53 -15.04
CA PHE A 218 1.11 -16.92 -14.71
C PHE A 218 2.22 -17.19 -15.74
N GLN A 219 3.27 -16.40 -15.64
CA GLN A 219 4.52 -16.56 -16.37
C GLN A 219 5.70 -16.37 -15.43
N CYS A 220 6.69 -17.27 -15.51
CA CYS A 220 7.90 -17.21 -14.70
C CYS A 220 8.98 -16.36 -15.38
N HIS A 221 9.70 -15.57 -14.59
CA HIS A 221 10.80 -14.74 -15.03
C HIS A 221 11.96 -14.80 -14.04
N LEU A 222 13.14 -15.12 -14.54
CA LEU A 222 14.41 -15.02 -13.82
C LEU A 222 15.30 -14.06 -14.57
N ILE A 223 15.72 -12.98 -13.93
CA ILE A 223 16.65 -12.02 -14.53
C ILE A 223 17.87 -11.79 -13.62
N ASN A 224 19.00 -11.47 -14.26
CA ASN A 224 20.19 -11.01 -13.55
C ASN A 224 20.18 -9.49 -13.50
N ASP A 225 20.35 -8.93 -12.31
CA ASP A 225 20.52 -7.50 -12.14
C ASP A 225 21.34 -7.20 -10.88
N LYS A 226 21.79 -5.95 -10.75
CA LYS A 226 22.60 -5.46 -9.62
C LYS A 226 21.91 -5.63 -8.28
N ASP A 227 20.63 -5.33 -8.24
CA ASP A 227 19.76 -5.43 -7.08
C ASP A 227 18.28 -5.51 -7.48
N VAL A 228 17.42 -5.74 -6.51
CA VAL A 228 15.97 -5.90 -6.74
C VAL A 228 15.34 -4.64 -7.33
N GLU A 229 15.75 -3.44 -6.90
CA GLU A 229 15.21 -2.18 -7.41
C GLU A 229 15.49 -2.03 -8.90
N ASN A 230 16.76 -2.18 -9.31
CA ASN A 230 17.16 -2.07 -10.72
C ASN A 230 16.46 -3.16 -11.56
N GLY A 231 16.42 -4.40 -11.07
CA GLY A 231 15.76 -5.50 -11.76
C GLY A 231 14.27 -5.26 -11.99
N VAL A 232 13.54 -4.74 -11.02
CA VAL A 232 12.12 -4.38 -11.20
C VAL A 232 11.95 -3.25 -12.22
N VAL A 233 12.78 -2.21 -12.14
CA VAL A 233 12.73 -1.09 -13.09
C VAL A 233 13.01 -1.58 -14.51
N HIS A 234 14.09 -2.33 -14.74
CA HIS A 234 14.46 -2.86 -16.05
C HIS A 234 13.40 -3.84 -16.58
N PHE A 235 12.88 -4.72 -15.73
CA PHE A 235 11.80 -5.63 -16.12
C PHE A 235 10.55 -4.87 -16.56
N ASN A 236 10.15 -3.82 -15.82
CA ASN A 236 8.99 -3.01 -16.18
C ASN A 236 9.21 -2.18 -17.47
N GLN A 237 10.45 -1.88 -17.84
CA GLN A 237 10.77 -1.27 -19.15
C GLN A 237 10.61 -2.26 -20.30
N MET A 238 10.93 -3.55 -20.07
CA MET A 238 10.77 -4.60 -21.08
C MET A 238 9.31 -5.03 -21.24
N ILE A 239 8.61 -5.22 -20.13
CA ILE A 239 7.20 -5.65 -20.09
C ILE A 239 6.45 -4.70 -19.18
N ASN A 240 5.55 -3.93 -19.75
CA ASN A 240 4.78 -2.92 -19.03
C ASN A 240 3.80 -3.57 -18.03
N MET A 241 4.08 -3.46 -16.73
CA MET A 241 3.22 -3.95 -15.66
C MET A 241 2.21 -2.90 -15.25
N ASP A 242 1.02 -3.33 -14.85
CA ASP A 242 -0.03 -2.44 -14.36
C ASP A 242 0.11 -2.21 -12.85
N ILE A 243 0.40 -3.26 -12.10
CA ILE A 243 0.65 -3.24 -10.65
C ILE A 243 1.92 -4.04 -10.36
N VAL A 244 2.74 -3.56 -9.44
CA VAL A 244 3.91 -4.26 -8.91
C VAL A 244 3.63 -4.67 -7.47
N CYS A 245 3.72 -5.96 -7.18
CA CYS A 245 3.55 -6.53 -5.85
C CYS A 245 4.91 -6.99 -5.32
N ILE A 246 5.26 -6.55 -4.10
CA ILE A 246 6.54 -6.88 -3.47
C ILE A 246 6.36 -7.19 -2.00
N GLY A 247 6.92 -8.32 -1.56
CA GLY A 247 6.95 -8.70 -0.14
C GLY A 247 8.00 -7.92 0.64
N THR A 248 7.66 -7.44 1.83
CA THR A 248 8.55 -6.64 2.68
C THR A 248 9.24 -7.44 3.78
N HIS A 249 8.75 -8.63 4.12
CA HIS A 249 9.27 -9.50 5.18
C HIS A 249 9.25 -10.97 4.74
N GLY A 250 10.11 -11.79 5.37
CA GLY A 250 10.31 -13.21 5.10
C GLY A 250 11.80 -13.59 5.22
N LYS A 251 12.13 -14.87 5.15
CA LYS A 251 13.53 -15.33 5.13
C LYS A 251 14.21 -14.81 3.84
N GLY A 252 14.86 -13.67 3.91
CA GLY A 252 15.43 -12.91 2.78
C GLY A 252 14.89 -11.48 2.69
N GLY A 253 13.94 -11.09 3.53
CA GLY A 253 13.19 -9.84 3.46
C GLY A 253 13.98 -8.54 3.72
N LEU A 254 15.16 -8.60 4.29
CA LEU A 254 16.03 -7.41 4.46
C LEU A 254 16.41 -6.78 3.12
N PHE A 255 16.59 -7.59 2.06
CA PHE A 255 16.91 -7.08 0.73
C PHE A 255 15.70 -6.42 0.06
N HIS A 256 14.50 -6.94 0.29
CA HIS A 256 13.29 -6.41 -0.32
C HIS A 256 12.77 -5.14 0.35
N GLN A 257 13.02 -4.94 1.65
CA GLN A 257 12.55 -3.77 2.39
C GLN A 257 13.14 -2.48 1.82
N SER A 258 14.46 -2.41 1.65
CA SER A 258 15.12 -1.24 1.07
C SER A 258 14.71 -1.01 -0.40
N ALA A 259 14.51 -2.08 -1.16
CA ALA A 259 14.02 -2.01 -2.53
C ALA A 259 12.58 -1.47 -2.60
N THR A 260 11.68 -1.95 -1.73
CA THR A 260 10.30 -1.46 -1.65
C THR A 260 10.24 0.04 -1.36
N GLU A 261 11.01 0.52 -0.37
CA GLU A 261 11.07 1.94 -0.03
C GLU A 261 11.54 2.82 -1.20
N LYS A 262 12.52 2.35 -1.98
CA LYS A 262 13.03 3.06 -3.16
C LYS A 262 12.04 3.01 -4.32
N LEU A 263 11.45 1.84 -4.59
CA LEU A 263 10.46 1.69 -5.65
C LEU A 263 9.22 2.57 -5.43
N ILE A 264 8.72 2.67 -4.19
CA ILE A 264 7.60 3.56 -3.81
C ILE A 264 7.87 5.01 -4.21
N ASN A 265 9.13 5.46 -4.20
CA ASN A 265 9.50 6.82 -4.54
C ASN A 265 9.90 7.03 -6.01
N HIS A 266 10.29 5.98 -6.73
CA HIS A 266 10.89 6.11 -8.05
C HIS A 266 10.10 5.42 -9.16
N LEU A 267 9.31 4.40 -8.86
CA LEU A 267 8.55 3.69 -9.87
C LEU A 267 7.17 4.35 -10.08
N PHE A 268 6.92 4.84 -11.30
CA PHE A 268 5.63 5.44 -11.68
C PHE A 268 4.55 4.38 -11.94
N LYS A 269 4.43 3.40 -11.05
CA LYS A 269 3.42 2.33 -11.08
C LYS A 269 2.79 2.18 -9.71
N PRO A 270 1.53 1.78 -9.61
CA PRO A 270 0.98 1.33 -8.33
C PRO A 270 1.80 0.17 -7.77
N ILE A 271 2.19 0.29 -6.50
CA ILE A 271 2.97 -0.73 -5.80
C ILE A 271 2.18 -1.26 -4.63
N ILE A 272 1.96 -2.56 -4.58
CA ILE A 272 1.41 -3.25 -3.41
C ILE A 272 2.57 -3.85 -2.62
N SER A 273 2.79 -3.34 -1.44
CA SER A 273 3.69 -3.95 -0.45
C SER A 273 2.88 -4.77 0.55
N PHE A 274 3.36 -5.96 0.89
CA PHE A 274 2.70 -6.86 1.84
C PHE A 274 3.73 -7.65 2.65
N HIS A 275 3.30 -8.05 3.86
CA HIS A 275 4.11 -8.89 4.71
C HIS A 275 3.93 -10.35 4.31
N LEU A 276 5.02 -11.00 3.96
CA LEU A 276 5.05 -12.45 3.80
C LEU A 276 5.10 -13.10 5.19
N ASN A 277 4.34 -14.16 5.39
CA ASN A 277 4.38 -14.93 6.63
C ASN A 277 5.76 -15.59 6.80
N ASN A 278 6.31 -15.54 8.01
CA ASN A 278 7.44 -16.35 8.41
C ASN A 278 6.99 -17.74 8.80
#